data_75342a5325958232f6611cccf0822cd9
#
_entry.id   75342a5325958232f6611cccf0822cd9
#
_cell.length_a   1.000
_cell.length_b   1.000
_cell.length_c   1.000
_cell.angle_alpha   90.00
_cell.angle_beta   90.00
_cell.angle_gamma   90.00
#
_symmetry.space_group_name_H-M   'P 1'
#
loop_
_entity.id
_entity.type
_entity.pdbx_description
1 polymer ?
#
loop_
_entity_poly.entity_id
_entity_poly.type
_entity_poly.pdbx_seq_one_letter_code
_entity_poly.pdbx_strand_id
1 'polypeptide(L)'
;RISPRLRSLFLRLTEEIWIGVKCTGKKLILAGSLSAFLLGLTGCGADDAVLTYEKENYNKSLYEAELFAEDLCVTGGDVSLEGFEGDSSLHAAGLFNVTDGEVVYGQDLFTRLYPASTTKILTALVAIKNSSLDDVVTVSSAGAASSFSWDASIAGLQTGDQLTLRDLLYGLMLPSGNDSAVAIAEYVGGTEENFMEM
;
A
#
# COMPACT_ATOMS: atom_id res chain seq x y z
N ARG A 1 -16.17 1.15 14.42
CA ARG A 1 -16.19 2.56 13.93
C ARG A 1 -14.80 2.86 13.45
N ILE A 2 -14.61 2.85 12.15
CA ILE A 2 -13.37 3.21 11.48
C ILE A 2 -13.12 4.71 11.72
N SER A 3 -11.88 5.05 12.11
CA SER A 3 -11.47 6.43 12.35
C SER A 3 -11.77 7.32 11.12
N PRO A 4 -12.21 8.58 11.33
CA PRO A 4 -12.49 9.52 10.23
C PRO A 4 -11.29 9.73 9.27
N ARG A 5 -10.06 9.57 9.76
CA ARG A 5 -8.82 9.67 8.96
C ARG A 5 -8.67 8.52 7.95
N LEU A 6 -8.99 7.29 8.32
CA LEU A 6 -8.99 6.15 7.40
C LEU A 6 -10.06 6.30 6.30
N ARG A 7 -11.21 6.88 6.63
CA ARG A 7 -12.28 7.12 5.67
C ARG A 7 -11.91 8.19 4.63
N SER A 8 -11.15 9.22 5.03
CA SER A 8 -10.67 10.27 4.12
C SER A 8 -9.56 9.77 3.21
N LEU A 9 -8.71 8.85 3.68
CA LEU A 9 -7.67 8.21 2.87
C LEU A 9 -8.30 7.33 1.78
N PHE A 10 -9.35 6.59 2.13
CA PHE A 10 -10.08 5.74 1.18
C PHE A 10 -10.78 6.53 0.07
N LEU A 11 -11.36 7.70 0.41
CA LEU A 11 -12.05 8.54 -0.58
C LEU A 11 -11.09 9.28 -1.52
N ARG A 12 -9.87 9.57 -1.10
CA ARG A 12 -8.85 10.19 -1.97
C ARG A 12 -8.22 9.22 -2.97
N LEU A 13 -8.05 7.94 -2.60
CA LEU A 13 -7.47 6.93 -3.49
C LEU A 13 -8.39 6.55 -4.67
N THR A 14 -9.70 6.81 -4.59
CA THR A 14 -10.65 6.48 -5.67
C THR A 14 -10.83 7.59 -6.69
N GLU A 15 -10.46 8.84 -6.39
CA GLU A 15 -10.65 9.97 -7.31
C GLU A 15 -9.44 10.31 -8.19
N GLU A 16 -8.22 9.86 -7.87
CA GLU A 16 -7.01 10.28 -8.59
C GLU A 16 -6.47 9.33 -9.68
N ILE A 17 -7.11 8.18 -9.94
CA ILE A 17 -6.67 7.26 -11.00
C ILE A 17 -7.22 7.66 -12.40
N TRP A 18 -7.95 8.77 -12.52
CA TRP A 18 -8.48 9.26 -13.80
C TRP A 18 -7.88 10.60 -14.23
N ILE A 19 -6.57 10.68 -14.46
CA ILE A 19 -6.01 11.77 -15.25
C ILE A 19 -5.67 11.24 -16.65
N GLY A 20 -6.68 11.24 -17.50
CA GLY A 20 -6.49 11.10 -18.93
C GLY A 20 -5.71 12.30 -19.47
N VAL A 21 -4.57 12.03 -20.04
CA VAL A 21 -3.75 13.02 -20.78
C VAL A 21 -4.58 13.54 -21.95
N LYS A 22 -5.21 14.70 -21.79
CA LYS A 22 -5.74 15.48 -22.92
C LYS A 22 -4.63 16.40 -23.46
N CYS A 23 -3.92 15.93 -24.45
CA CYS A 23 -3.12 16.80 -25.32
C CYS A 23 -4.06 17.67 -26.14
N THR A 24 -4.34 18.89 -25.68
CA THR A 24 -4.90 19.93 -26.55
C THR A 24 -3.75 20.69 -27.18
N GLY A 25 -3.58 20.45 -28.48
CA GLY A 25 -2.61 21.16 -29.29
C GLY A 25 -2.86 22.67 -29.27
N LYS A 26 -1.90 23.43 -28.77
CA LYS A 26 -1.74 24.84 -29.07
C LYS A 26 -0.51 24.98 -29.95
N LYS A 27 -0.77 25.42 -31.20
CA LYS A 27 0.25 25.79 -32.15
C LYS A 27 1.12 26.89 -31.55
N LEU A 28 2.40 26.60 -31.35
CA LEU A 28 3.39 27.58 -30.97
C LEU A 28 3.68 28.43 -32.23
N ILE A 29 3.32 29.69 -32.19
CA ILE A 29 3.71 30.68 -33.17
C ILE A 29 5.18 30.98 -32.92
N LEU A 30 6.03 30.47 -33.80
CA LEU A 30 7.45 30.82 -33.87
C LEU A 30 7.56 32.13 -34.63
N ALA A 31 7.50 33.25 -33.95
CA ALA A 31 7.77 34.55 -34.51
C ALA A 31 8.56 35.42 -33.53
N GLY A 32 9.81 35.60 -33.84
CA GLY A 32 10.58 36.72 -33.29
C GLY A 32 11.50 36.37 -32.14
N SER A 33 12.75 36.19 -32.47
CA SER A 33 13.75 37.24 -32.28
C SER A 33 15.16 36.70 -32.42
N LEU A 34 15.68 36.92 -33.56
CA LEU A 34 17.10 36.78 -33.85
C LEU A 34 17.92 37.96 -33.24
N SER A 35 17.33 38.78 -32.39
CA SER A 35 17.97 39.97 -31.80
C SER A 35 18.42 39.79 -30.33
N ALA A 36 18.13 38.69 -29.69
CA ALA A 36 18.55 38.42 -28.28
C ALA A 36 19.89 37.66 -28.17
N PHE A 37 20.55 37.35 -29.29
CA PHE A 37 21.73 36.48 -29.28
C PHE A 37 23.06 37.25 -29.08
N LEU A 38 23.04 38.57 -28.87
CA LEU A 38 24.26 39.38 -28.79
C LEU A 38 24.49 40.12 -27.44
N LEU A 39 23.70 39.84 -26.39
CA LEU A 39 23.87 40.48 -25.08
C LEU A 39 23.99 39.52 -23.89
N GLY A 40 24.35 38.28 -24.10
CA GLY A 40 24.42 37.26 -23.09
C GLY A 40 25.81 36.69 -22.77
N LEU A 41 26.85 37.52 -22.71
CA LEU A 41 28.16 37.10 -22.22
C LEU A 41 28.52 37.65 -20.82
N THR A 42 27.52 37.81 -19.95
CA THR A 42 27.75 37.94 -18.54
C THR A 42 27.05 36.79 -17.84
N GLY A 43 27.76 35.67 -17.70
CA GLY A 43 27.30 34.46 -17.04
C GLY A 43 27.20 34.63 -15.52
N CYS A 44 26.07 35.15 -15.01
CA CYS A 44 25.71 35.09 -13.59
C CYS A 44 24.18 35.20 -13.38
N GLY A 45 23.37 34.72 -14.31
CA GLY A 45 21.91 34.79 -14.14
C GLY A 45 21.15 33.61 -14.75
N ALA A 46 21.85 32.67 -15.42
CA ALA A 46 21.19 31.55 -16.07
C ALA A 46 20.62 30.53 -15.04
N ASP A 47 21.35 30.31 -13.97
CA ASP A 47 20.96 29.33 -12.95
C ASP A 47 19.74 29.80 -12.18
N ASP A 48 19.63 31.12 -11.91
CA ASP A 48 18.49 31.70 -11.19
C ASP A 48 17.23 31.77 -12.08
N ALA A 49 17.38 31.98 -13.38
CA ALA A 49 16.28 31.96 -14.33
C ALA A 49 15.76 30.54 -14.58
N VAL A 50 16.64 29.55 -14.63
CA VAL A 50 16.28 28.12 -14.75
C VAL A 50 15.59 27.66 -13.48
N LEU A 51 16.13 27.97 -12.29
CA LEU A 51 15.51 27.64 -11.01
C LEU A 51 14.15 28.32 -10.82
N THR A 52 13.99 29.57 -11.29
CA THR A 52 12.70 30.28 -11.23
C THR A 52 11.70 29.65 -12.19
N TYR A 53 12.12 29.30 -13.42
CA TYR A 53 11.30 28.60 -14.39
C TYR A 53 10.88 27.20 -13.88
N GLU A 54 11.79 26.47 -13.27
CA GLU A 54 11.50 25.16 -12.65
C GLU A 54 10.53 25.32 -11.48
N LYS A 55 10.71 26.32 -10.61
CA LYS A 55 9.77 26.59 -9.50
C LYS A 55 8.40 27.01 -9.96
N GLU A 56 8.29 27.75 -11.07
CA GLU A 56 7.00 28.24 -11.58
C GLU A 56 6.28 27.20 -12.45
N ASN A 57 7.01 26.38 -13.19
CA ASN A 57 6.44 25.40 -14.12
C ASN A 57 6.43 23.98 -13.58
N TYR A 58 7.35 23.65 -12.67
CA TYR A 58 7.33 22.44 -11.88
C TYR A 58 6.98 22.80 -10.45
N ASN A 59 5.71 23.14 -10.25
CA ASN A 59 5.20 23.31 -8.90
C ASN A 59 5.40 21.98 -8.14
N LYS A 60 6.36 21.99 -7.22
CA LYS A 60 6.74 20.82 -6.43
C LYS A 60 5.53 20.16 -5.78
N SER A 61 4.52 20.96 -5.37
CA SER A 61 3.28 20.45 -4.82
C SER A 61 2.36 19.74 -5.82
N LEU A 62 2.60 19.86 -7.14
CA LEU A 62 1.91 19.08 -8.17
C LEU A 62 2.64 17.78 -8.51
N TYR A 63 3.93 17.68 -8.16
CA TYR A 63 4.78 16.51 -8.39
C TYR A 63 5.27 15.84 -7.09
N GLU A 64 5.15 16.49 -5.97
CA GLU A 64 5.08 15.84 -4.67
C GLU A 64 3.69 15.19 -4.58
N ALA A 65 3.49 14.12 -5.37
CA ALA A 65 2.61 13.08 -4.90
C ALA A 65 3.10 12.79 -3.47
N GLU A 66 2.22 13.01 -2.48
CA GLU A 66 2.49 12.57 -1.12
C GLU A 66 3.08 11.18 -1.26
N LEU A 67 4.35 11.02 -0.88
CA LEU A 67 5.00 9.74 -1.00
C LEU A 67 4.05 8.77 -0.34
N PHE A 68 3.67 7.72 -1.04
CA PHE A 68 2.82 6.64 -0.53
C PHE A 68 3.21 6.21 0.90
N ALA A 69 4.43 6.54 1.31
CA ALA A 69 5.08 6.18 2.54
C ALA A 69 5.50 7.38 3.41
N GLU A 70 4.94 8.58 3.21
CA GLU A 70 5.33 9.77 3.99
C GLU A 70 5.10 9.57 5.50
N ASP A 71 4.07 8.81 5.86
CA ASP A 71 3.75 8.42 7.24
C ASP A 71 4.40 7.09 7.67
N LEU A 72 5.22 6.46 6.83
CA LEU A 72 5.87 5.20 7.16
C LEU A 72 7.29 5.43 7.71
N CYS A 73 7.63 4.61 8.71
CA CYS A 73 8.99 4.51 9.19
C CYS A 73 9.83 3.77 8.14
N VAL A 74 10.82 4.43 7.54
CA VAL A 74 11.65 3.86 6.47
C VAL A 74 13.10 3.86 6.87
N THR A 75 13.80 2.75 6.62
CA THR A 75 15.25 2.63 6.80
C THR A 75 15.87 1.88 5.63
N GLY A 76 17.14 2.16 5.33
CA GLY A 76 17.93 1.45 4.33
C GLY A 76 18.70 0.25 4.86
N GLY A 77 18.58 -0.06 6.14
CA GLY A 77 19.32 -1.14 6.81
C GLY A 77 18.93 -1.29 8.27
N ASP A 78 19.69 -2.09 8.99
CA ASP A 78 19.51 -2.28 10.42
C ASP A 78 19.81 -0.99 11.21
N VAL A 79 19.09 -0.81 12.30
CA VAL A 79 19.21 0.37 13.18
C VAL A 79 19.51 -0.09 14.59
N SER A 80 20.64 0.38 15.13
CA SER A 80 21.07 0.06 16.49
C SER A 80 20.39 1.00 17.50
N LEU A 81 20.00 0.45 18.64
CA LEU A 81 19.51 1.20 19.77
C LEU A 81 20.59 1.20 20.88
N GLU A 82 20.99 2.39 21.34
CA GLU A 82 22.02 2.51 22.38
C GLU A 82 21.60 1.77 23.66
N GLY A 83 22.50 0.93 24.17
CA GLY A 83 22.26 0.13 25.37
C GLY A 83 21.42 -1.13 25.16
N PHE A 84 21.09 -1.48 23.90
CA PHE A 84 20.39 -2.70 23.56
C PHE A 84 21.17 -3.48 22.48
N GLU A 85 21.60 -4.71 22.82
CA GLU A 85 22.41 -5.55 21.93
C GLU A 85 21.59 -6.44 20.97
N GLY A 86 20.25 -6.32 21.02
CA GLY A 86 19.36 -7.19 20.27
C GLY A 86 19.12 -8.55 20.93
N ASP A 87 18.37 -9.39 20.26
CA ASP A 87 18.08 -10.76 20.68
C ASP A 87 18.37 -11.73 19.52
N SER A 88 19.44 -12.48 19.64
CA SER A 88 19.87 -13.46 18.63
C SER A 88 18.92 -14.66 18.48
N SER A 89 17.93 -14.82 19.35
CA SER A 89 16.88 -15.82 19.22
C SER A 89 15.79 -15.42 18.23
N LEU A 90 15.72 -14.14 17.86
CA LEU A 90 14.76 -13.60 16.90
C LEU A 90 15.33 -13.67 15.49
N HIS A 91 14.50 -14.06 14.52
CA HIS A 91 14.90 -14.06 13.11
C HIS A 91 14.96 -12.64 12.53
N ALA A 92 14.10 -11.77 12.99
CA ALA A 92 14.13 -10.33 12.72
C ALA A 92 13.36 -9.59 13.80
N ALA A 93 13.67 -8.32 14.02
CA ALA A 93 12.94 -7.48 14.96
C ALA A 93 12.95 -6.02 14.49
N GLY A 94 11.86 -5.29 14.77
CA GLY A 94 11.76 -3.86 14.46
C GLY A 94 10.92 -3.13 15.50
N LEU A 95 11.39 -1.94 15.89
CA LEU A 95 10.67 -0.99 16.72
C LEU A 95 10.51 0.32 15.98
N PHE A 96 9.28 0.79 15.85
CA PHE A 96 8.93 1.94 15.03
C PHE A 96 8.19 2.98 15.87
N ASN A 97 8.64 4.23 15.80
CA ASN A 97 7.90 5.37 16.29
C ASN A 97 7.04 5.94 15.15
N VAL A 98 5.80 5.53 15.10
CA VAL A 98 4.87 5.93 14.03
C VAL A 98 4.42 7.39 14.12
N THR A 99 4.65 8.06 15.25
CA THR A 99 4.31 9.48 15.42
C THR A 99 5.32 10.37 14.72
N ASP A 100 6.58 10.01 14.81
CA ASP A 100 7.69 10.79 14.26
C ASP A 100 8.24 10.17 12.95
N GLY A 101 7.68 9.05 12.48
CA GLY A 101 8.11 8.35 11.28
C GLY A 101 9.51 7.73 11.39
N GLU A 102 9.93 7.35 12.60
CA GLU A 102 11.29 6.91 12.89
C GLU A 102 11.37 5.40 13.13
N VAL A 103 12.43 4.77 12.59
CA VAL A 103 12.84 3.41 12.97
C VAL A 103 13.79 3.52 14.17
N VAL A 104 13.30 3.17 15.35
CA VAL A 104 14.05 3.26 16.61
C VAL A 104 15.05 2.12 16.75
N TYR A 105 14.67 0.93 16.29
CA TYR A 105 15.51 -0.27 16.27
C TYR A 105 15.15 -1.14 15.07
N GLY A 106 16.14 -1.77 14.47
CA GLY A 106 15.96 -2.71 13.37
C GLY A 106 17.07 -3.75 13.34
N GLN A 107 16.67 -5.02 13.38
CA GLN A 107 17.55 -6.18 13.27
C GLN A 107 17.01 -7.08 12.16
N ASP A 108 17.84 -7.37 11.15
CA ASP A 108 17.50 -8.27 10.04
C ASP A 108 16.19 -7.89 9.31
N LEU A 109 15.86 -6.59 9.23
CA LEU A 109 14.58 -6.08 8.71
C LEU A 109 14.31 -6.49 7.27
N PHE A 110 15.34 -6.76 6.47
CA PHE A 110 15.23 -7.11 5.05
C PHE A 110 15.42 -8.61 4.80
N THR A 111 15.57 -9.40 5.86
CA THR A 111 15.67 -10.86 5.73
C THR A 111 14.34 -11.45 5.27
N ARG A 112 14.38 -12.33 4.26
CA ARG A 112 13.19 -13.03 3.78
C ARG A 112 12.76 -14.08 4.79
N LEU A 113 11.58 -13.88 5.36
CA LEU A 113 10.98 -14.77 6.36
C LEU A 113 9.59 -15.21 5.92
N TYR A 114 9.11 -16.29 6.50
CA TYR A 114 7.70 -16.68 6.36
C TYR A 114 6.84 -15.74 7.21
N PRO A 115 5.94 -14.95 6.61
CA PRO A 115 5.17 -13.93 7.35
C PRO A 115 4.07 -14.53 8.23
N ALA A 116 3.82 -15.85 8.13
CA ALA A 116 2.74 -16.53 8.82
C ALA A 116 1.42 -15.76 8.67
N SER A 117 0.66 -15.61 9.74
CA SER A 117 -0.66 -14.96 9.70
C SER A 117 -0.64 -13.47 9.39
N THR A 118 0.50 -12.79 9.35
CA THR A 118 0.55 -11.39 8.89
C THR A 118 0.18 -11.27 7.41
N THR A 119 0.29 -12.34 6.62
CA THR A 119 -0.22 -12.46 5.23
C THR A 119 -1.71 -12.08 5.15
N LYS A 120 -2.50 -12.36 6.18
CA LYS A 120 -3.95 -12.09 6.21
C LYS A 120 -4.30 -10.60 6.11
N ILE A 121 -3.36 -9.73 6.47
CA ILE A 121 -3.51 -8.28 6.27
C ILE A 121 -3.62 -7.98 4.76
N LEU A 122 -2.75 -8.59 3.94
CA LEU A 122 -2.81 -8.43 2.49
C LEU A 122 -4.07 -9.09 1.91
N THR A 123 -4.43 -10.27 2.37
CA THR A 123 -5.70 -10.93 1.99
C THR A 123 -6.90 -10.02 2.23
N ALA A 124 -6.98 -9.40 3.42
CA ALA A 124 -8.05 -8.47 3.75
C ALA A 124 -8.03 -7.22 2.84
N LEU A 125 -6.84 -6.67 2.57
CA LEU A 125 -6.70 -5.50 1.70
C LEU A 125 -7.17 -5.78 0.28
N VAL A 126 -6.76 -6.91 -0.32
CA VAL A 126 -7.17 -7.31 -1.66
C VAL A 126 -8.68 -7.53 -1.71
N ALA A 127 -9.25 -8.22 -0.73
CA ALA A 127 -10.70 -8.46 -0.64
C ALA A 127 -11.50 -7.14 -0.58
N ILE A 128 -11.10 -6.21 0.30
CA ILE A 128 -11.80 -4.93 0.46
C ILE A 128 -11.71 -4.06 -0.80
N LYS A 129 -10.61 -4.16 -1.55
CA LYS A 129 -10.43 -3.39 -2.78
C LYS A 129 -11.24 -3.90 -3.96
N ASN A 130 -11.55 -5.19 -3.98
CA ASN A 130 -12.12 -5.85 -5.16
C ASN A 130 -13.56 -6.32 -4.97
N SER A 131 -14.16 -6.11 -3.79
CA SER A 131 -15.51 -6.60 -3.47
C SER A 131 -16.23 -5.69 -2.48
N SER A 132 -17.55 -5.86 -2.35
CA SER A 132 -18.35 -5.16 -1.35
C SER A 132 -18.37 -5.94 -0.02
N LEU A 133 -18.30 -5.23 1.09
CA LEU A 133 -18.39 -5.84 2.43
C LEU A 133 -19.71 -6.55 2.70
N ASP A 134 -20.77 -6.18 1.97
CA ASP A 134 -22.11 -6.73 2.13
C ASP A 134 -22.41 -7.87 1.13
N ASP A 135 -21.41 -8.22 0.28
CA ASP A 135 -21.52 -9.38 -0.62
C ASP A 135 -21.65 -10.67 0.19
N VAL A 136 -22.57 -11.53 -0.23
CA VAL A 136 -22.82 -12.83 0.41
C VAL A 136 -21.98 -13.90 -0.27
N VAL A 137 -21.11 -14.51 0.52
CA VAL A 137 -20.21 -15.59 0.11
C VAL A 137 -20.76 -16.92 0.58
N THR A 138 -20.78 -17.91 -0.30
CA THR A 138 -21.11 -19.30 0.08
C THR A 138 -19.81 -20.08 0.24
N VAL A 139 -19.62 -20.65 1.43
CA VAL A 139 -18.42 -21.42 1.77
C VAL A 139 -18.39 -22.74 0.99
N SER A 140 -17.29 -22.95 0.26
CA SER A 140 -17.04 -24.21 -0.45
C SER A 140 -16.57 -25.31 0.49
N SER A 141 -16.41 -26.53 -0.03
CA SER A 141 -15.79 -27.62 0.73
C SER A 141 -14.31 -27.38 1.04
N ALA A 142 -13.59 -26.61 0.22
CA ALA A 142 -12.20 -26.24 0.47
C ALA A 142 -12.08 -25.18 1.58
N GLY A 143 -12.98 -24.19 1.60
CA GLY A 143 -13.08 -23.19 2.64
C GLY A 143 -13.72 -23.66 3.94
N ALA A 144 -14.16 -24.91 4.05
CA ALA A 144 -14.72 -25.41 5.29
C ALA A 144 -13.65 -25.81 6.32
N ALA A 145 -13.93 -25.62 7.61
CA ALA A 145 -13.03 -25.96 8.70
C ALA A 145 -12.53 -27.42 8.65
N SER A 146 -13.36 -28.33 8.14
CA SER A 146 -13.00 -29.75 8.02
C SER A 146 -11.91 -30.06 6.99
N SER A 147 -11.56 -29.12 6.11
CA SER A 147 -10.49 -29.28 5.12
C SER A 147 -9.11 -28.99 5.72
N PHE A 148 -9.03 -28.43 6.91
CA PHE A 148 -7.78 -28.02 7.57
C PHE A 148 -7.33 -29.03 8.62
N SER A 149 -6.04 -29.02 8.95
CA SER A 149 -5.48 -29.83 10.01
C SER A 149 -6.03 -29.38 11.39
N TRP A 150 -6.00 -30.29 12.35
CA TRP A 150 -6.55 -30.07 13.71
C TRP A 150 -5.89 -28.91 14.48
N ASP A 151 -4.66 -28.56 14.11
CA ASP A 151 -3.86 -27.49 14.71
C ASP A 151 -3.95 -26.16 13.95
N ALA A 152 -4.69 -26.13 12.85
CA ALA A 152 -4.88 -24.91 12.08
C ALA A 152 -5.78 -23.92 12.81
N SER A 153 -5.44 -22.63 12.70
CA SER A 153 -6.35 -21.56 13.13
C SER A 153 -7.52 -21.45 12.16
N ILE A 154 -8.74 -21.63 12.65
CA ILE A 154 -9.98 -21.61 11.88
C ILE A 154 -11.05 -20.77 12.57
N ALA A 155 -11.99 -20.23 11.80
CA ALA A 155 -13.21 -19.60 12.31
C ALA A 155 -14.35 -20.61 12.58
N GLY A 156 -14.23 -21.82 12.03
CA GLY A 156 -15.20 -22.91 12.21
C GLY A 156 -16.29 -22.95 11.14
N LEU A 157 -15.99 -22.47 9.92
CA LEU A 157 -16.90 -22.44 8.79
C LEU A 157 -17.27 -23.84 8.31
N GLN A 158 -18.50 -24.00 7.81
CA GLN A 158 -18.99 -25.26 7.26
C GLN A 158 -19.33 -25.09 5.77
N THR A 159 -19.21 -26.17 5.02
CA THR A 159 -19.62 -26.17 3.61
C THR A 159 -21.08 -25.76 3.45
N GLY A 160 -21.35 -24.75 2.64
CA GLY A 160 -22.69 -24.22 2.39
C GLY A 160 -23.10 -23.08 3.30
N ASP A 161 -22.30 -22.72 4.31
CA ASP A 161 -22.52 -21.51 5.09
C ASP A 161 -22.59 -20.28 4.18
N GLN A 162 -23.49 -19.37 4.48
CA GLN A 162 -23.63 -18.09 3.78
C GLN A 162 -23.35 -16.95 4.75
N LEU A 163 -22.24 -16.24 4.50
CA LEU A 163 -21.79 -15.14 5.34
C LEU A 163 -21.49 -13.93 4.46
N THR A 164 -21.58 -12.74 5.05
CA THR A 164 -21.11 -11.56 4.35
C THR A 164 -19.58 -11.53 4.28
N LEU A 165 -19.02 -10.86 3.26
CA LEU A 165 -17.57 -10.64 3.20
C LEU A 165 -17.06 -9.98 4.50
N ARG A 166 -17.85 -9.11 5.09
CA ARG A 166 -17.57 -8.49 6.39
C ARG A 166 -17.39 -9.53 7.51
N ASP A 167 -18.29 -10.50 7.58
CA ASP A 167 -18.21 -11.56 8.60
C ASP A 167 -17.00 -12.45 8.37
N LEU A 168 -16.70 -12.78 7.11
CA LEU A 168 -15.50 -13.53 6.74
C LEU A 168 -14.21 -12.77 7.09
N LEU A 169 -14.18 -11.45 6.93
CA LEU A 169 -13.04 -10.62 7.36
C LEU A 169 -12.88 -10.62 8.89
N TYR A 170 -13.95 -10.67 9.66
CA TYR A 170 -13.85 -10.90 11.11
C TYR A 170 -13.30 -12.28 11.42
N GLY A 171 -13.78 -13.33 10.72
CA GLY A 171 -13.25 -14.69 10.85
C GLY A 171 -11.78 -14.80 10.43
N LEU A 172 -11.36 -14.00 9.44
CA LEU A 172 -9.97 -13.92 9.00
C LEU A 172 -9.06 -13.28 10.06
N MET A 173 -9.49 -12.14 10.63
CA MET A 173 -8.59 -11.27 11.42
C MET A 173 -8.61 -11.59 12.92
N LEU A 174 -9.73 -12.04 13.50
CA LEU A 174 -9.84 -12.28 14.94
C LEU A 174 -9.26 -13.64 15.36
N PRO A 175 -9.80 -14.78 14.88
CA PRO A 175 -9.22 -16.09 15.17
C PRO A 175 -8.09 -16.46 14.21
N SER A 176 -7.77 -15.57 13.26
CA SER A 176 -6.79 -15.87 12.19
C SER A 176 -7.22 -17.06 11.31
N GLY A 177 -8.52 -17.14 10.95
CA GLY A 177 -9.14 -18.27 10.28
C GLY A 177 -8.57 -18.54 8.88
N ASN A 178 -8.00 -19.72 8.67
CA ASN A 178 -7.54 -20.18 7.35
C ASN A 178 -8.73 -20.52 6.45
N ASP A 179 -9.79 -21.07 7.02
CA ASP A 179 -11.07 -21.33 6.36
C ASP A 179 -11.68 -20.03 5.80
N SER A 180 -11.67 -18.96 6.58
CA SER A 180 -12.10 -17.64 6.13
C SER A 180 -11.20 -17.10 5.00
N ALA A 181 -9.89 -17.33 5.07
CA ALA A 181 -8.95 -16.89 4.04
C ALA A 181 -9.26 -17.57 2.69
N VAL A 182 -9.49 -18.89 2.68
CA VAL A 182 -9.82 -19.65 1.47
C VAL A 182 -11.19 -19.21 0.92
N ALA A 183 -12.20 -19.09 1.77
CA ALA A 183 -13.53 -18.65 1.34
C ALA A 183 -13.49 -17.25 0.69
N ILE A 184 -12.70 -16.33 1.25
CA ILE A 184 -12.48 -14.98 0.67
C ILE A 184 -11.75 -15.10 -0.67
N ALA A 185 -10.67 -15.88 -0.75
CA ALA A 185 -9.88 -16.01 -1.97
C ALA A 185 -10.69 -16.59 -3.12
N GLU A 186 -11.45 -17.67 -2.87
CA GLU A 186 -12.33 -18.28 -3.88
C GLU A 186 -13.42 -17.31 -4.34
N TYR A 187 -14.01 -16.54 -3.44
CA TYR A 187 -15.04 -15.59 -3.80
C TYR A 187 -14.50 -14.43 -4.66
N VAL A 188 -13.41 -13.80 -4.21
CA VAL A 188 -12.88 -12.58 -4.83
C VAL A 188 -12.10 -12.89 -6.11
N GLY A 189 -11.29 -13.95 -6.10
CA GLY A 189 -10.47 -14.37 -7.25
C GLY A 189 -11.17 -15.37 -8.18
N GLY A 190 -12.28 -15.96 -7.75
CA GLY A 190 -12.89 -17.13 -8.42
C GLY A 190 -12.13 -18.43 -8.14
N THR A 191 -10.82 -18.36 -7.94
CA THR A 191 -9.96 -19.44 -7.43
C THR A 191 -8.88 -18.85 -6.53
N GLU A 192 -8.25 -19.67 -5.70
CA GLU A 192 -7.12 -19.25 -4.87
C GLU A 192 -5.94 -18.77 -5.73
N GLU A 193 -5.65 -19.46 -6.84
CA GLU A 193 -4.57 -19.09 -7.76
C GLU A 193 -4.77 -17.71 -8.36
N ASN A 194 -5.97 -17.41 -8.84
CA ASN A 194 -6.29 -16.08 -9.39
C ASN A 194 -6.20 -14.99 -8.31
N PHE A 195 -6.65 -15.30 -7.09
CA PHE A 195 -6.55 -14.36 -5.97
C PHE A 195 -5.09 -14.03 -5.63
N MET A 196 -4.19 -15.00 -5.76
CA MET A 196 -2.75 -14.83 -5.51
C MET A 196 -2.06 -13.94 -6.56
N GLU A 197 -2.67 -13.77 -7.74
CA GLU A 197 -2.17 -12.92 -8.84
C GLU A 197 -2.71 -11.47 -8.76
N MET A 198 -3.65 -11.19 -7.84
CA MET A 198 -4.26 -9.88 -7.67
C MET A 198 -3.41 -8.95 -6.81
#